data_035f270f76f9b19f52e70b2f2f012404
#
_entry.id   035f270f76f9b19f52e70b2f2f012404
#
_cell.length_a   1.000
_cell.length_b   1.000
_cell.length_c   1.000
_cell.angle_alpha   90.00
_cell.angle_beta   90.00
_cell.angle_gamma   90.00
#
_symmetry.space_group_name_H-M   'P 1'
#
loop_
_entity.id
_entity.type
_entity.pdbx_description
1 polymer ?
#
loop_
_entity_poly.entity_id
_entity_poly.type
_entity_poly.pdbx_seq_one_letter_code
_entity_poly.pdbx_strand_id
1 'polypeptide(L)'
;MKIKILNIEFDAESTAKLESRKETKRWSKFSNQFIPVVDKISSKKYKLVSGAEKIHLATEKGEESVECNLTDDLTSEQKGALDLRLLYQSSDICPINLGEEFLSFREKFSVTQQELAKKTGITPGTIHHYESLIKTLVPSLKEHVKQKNLTFKEARSIADIEDHEKQFELAKPFLEGILSSVHVEKIVSLAKKHPKVEVKTIIESVTKGKPIVEKVIAETAEEDATQENSIDFTTIESRILDLSTEIDLIQSEEIPEFKRLKLISSLRILQGRAQLALTSLNTKASGFSLLGEDIKKRSSGKIK
;
A
#
# COMPACT_ATOMS: atom_id res chain seq x y z
N MET A 1 32.41 -11.07 -18.30
CA MET A 1 32.77 -12.01 -19.39
C MET A 1 31.52 -12.74 -19.91
N LYS A 2 31.49 -13.21 -21.18
CA LYS A 2 30.38 -14.04 -21.71
C LYS A 2 30.63 -15.50 -21.35
N ILE A 3 29.65 -16.14 -20.72
CA ILE A 3 29.69 -17.54 -20.27
C ILE A 3 28.52 -18.29 -20.91
N LYS A 4 28.79 -19.52 -21.43
CA LYS A 4 27.70 -20.37 -21.91
C LYS A 4 26.82 -20.79 -20.75
N ILE A 5 25.49 -20.70 -20.92
CA ILE A 5 24.51 -21.01 -19.87
C ILE A 5 24.65 -22.46 -19.38
N LEU A 6 24.95 -23.39 -20.27
CA LEU A 6 25.19 -24.80 -19.94
C LEU A 6 26.39 -25.03 -18.98
N ASN A 7 27.28 -24.06 -18.84
CA ASN A 7 28.46 -24.15 -17.99
C ASN A 7 28.20 -23.55 -16.58
N ILE A 8 26.97 -23.03 -16.32
CA ILE A 8 26.59 -22.42 -15.06
C ILE A 8 25.78 -23.42 -14.23
N GLU A 9 26.28 -23.78 -13.06
CA GLU A 9 25.60 -24.65 -12.11
C GLU A 9 24.76 -23.79 -11.14
N PHE A 10 23.50 -24.21 -10.95
CA PHE A 10 22.55 -23.57 -10.01
C PHE A 10 22.49 -24.43 -8.75
N ASP A 11 22.42 -23.78 -7.59
CA ASP A 11 22.08 -24.50 -6.36
C ASP A 11 20.57 -24.77 -6.28
N ALA A 12 20.19 -25.71 -5.41
CA ALA A 12 18.79 -26.14 -5.24
C ALA A 12 17.89 -24.98 -4.77
N GLU A 13 18.42 -24.07 -3.96
CA GLU A 13 17.69 -22.92 -3.42
C GLU A 13 17.40 -21.88 -4.53
N SER A 14 18.37 -21.57 -5.36
CA SER A 14 18.20 -20.70 -6.52
C SER A 14 17.19 -21.27 -7.51
N THR A 15 17.20 -22.59 -7.72
CA THR A 15 16.25 -23.28 -8.59
C THR A 15 14.83 -23.21 -8.03
N ALA A 16 14.62 -23.49 -6.75
CA ALA A 16 13.31 -23.41 -6.08
C ALA A 16 12.76 -21.98 -6.09
N LYS A 17 13.59 -20.97 -5.83
CA LYS A 17 13.22 -19.54 -5.92
C LYS A 17 12.82 -19.12 -7.34
N LEU A 18 13.48 -19.65 -8.37
CA LEU A 18 13.11 -19.43 -9.76
C LEU A 18 11.74 -20.02 -10.09
N GLU A 19 11.48 -21.24 -9.66
CA GLU A 19 10.21 -21.93 -9.90
C GLU A 19 9.04 -21.23 -9.21
N SER A 20 9.18 -20.85 -7.96
CA SER A 20 8.13 -20.11 -7.23
C SER A 20 7.81 -18.73 -7.85
N ARG A 21 8.75 -18.10 -8.53
CA ARG A 21 8.57 -16.79 -9.19
C ARG A 21 8.10 -16.89 -10.64
N LYS A 22 8.23 -18.05 -11.31
CA LYS A 22 7.64 -18.29 -12.63
C LYS A 22 6.12 -18.08 -12.63
N GLU A 23 5.45 -18.47 -11.55
CA GLU A 23 4.00 -18.28 -11.41
C GLU A 23 3.56 -16.82 -11.33
N THR A 24 4.43 -15.90 -10.86
CA THR A 24 4.07 -14.50 -10.64
C THR A 24 4.37 -13.55 -11.80
N LYS A 25 5.06 -13.99 -12.87
CA LYS A 25 5.44 -13.21 -14.08
C LYS A 25 6.01 -11.78 -13.80
N ARG A 26 6.53 -11.51 -12.60
CA ARG A 26 6.97 -10.19 -12.18
C ARG A 26 8.47 -10.12 -11.90
N TRP A 27 9.24 -10.10 -12.97
CA TRP A 27 10.63 -9.68 -12.90
C TRP A 27 10.68 -8.15 -12.97
N SER A 28 11.31 -7.50 -12.00
CA SER A 28 11.47 -6.06 -12.08
C SER A 28 12.45 -5.69 -13.21
N LYS A 29 12.24 -4.52 -13.82
CA LYS A 29 13.19 -3.98 -14.81
C LYS A 29 14.64 -3.93 -14.26
N PHE A 30 14.78 -3.70 -12.96
CA PHE A 30 16.08 -3.61 -12.29
C PHE A 30 16.73 -4.98 -12.10
N SER A 31 15.96 -6.03 -11.81
CA SER A 31 16.49 -7.41 -11.75
C SER A 31 17.09 -7.84 -13.09
N ASN A 32 16.51 -7.41 -14.20
CA ASN A 32 17.03 -7.71 -15.55
C ASN A 32 18.30 -6.92 -15.88
N GLN A 33 18.56 -5.78 -15.24
CA GLN A 33 19.77 -5.00 -15.43
C GLN A 33 20.94 -5.51 -14.59
N PHE A 34 20.68 -6.29 -13.55
CA PHE A 34 21.72 -6.87 -12.72
C PHE A 34 22.54 -7.89 -13.54
N ILE A 35 23.86 -7.72 -13.55
CA ILE A 35 24.79 -8.66 -14.21
C ILE A 35 24.98 -9.86 -13.27
N PRO A 36 24.67 -11.09 -13.68
CA PRO A 36 24.89 -12.27 -12.86
C PRO A 36 26.33 -12.39 -12.38
N VAL A 37 26.48 -12.85 -11.14
CA VAL A 37 27.76 -13.08 -10.51
C VAL A 37 27.96 -14.57 -10.33
N VAL A 38 29.12 -15.07 -10.72
CA VAL A 38 29.47 -16.48 -10.68
C VAL A 38 30.85 -16.69 -10.07
N ASP A 39 31.02 -17.81 -9.39
CA ASP A 39 32.30 -18.33 -8.93
C ASP A 39 32.85 -19.31 -9.96
N LYS A 40 34.15 -19.23 -10.23
CA LYS A 40 34.82 -20.18 -11.11
C LYS A 40 35.18 -21.45 -10.37
N ILE A 41 34.56 -22.59 -10.73
CA ILE A 41 34.88 -23.89 -10.15
C ILE A 41 36.03 -24.55 -10.91
N SER A 42 36.00 -24.48 -12.26
CA SER A 42 37.03 -25.04 -13.12
C SER A 42 37.14 -24.24 -14.42
N SER A 43 37.99 -24.70 -15.36
CA SER A 43 38.20 -24.01 -16.65
C SER A 43 36.94 -23.79 -17.49
N LYS A 44 35.88 -24.60 -17.29
CA LYS A 44 34.62 -24.52 -18.05
C LYS A 44 33.36 -24.60 -17.19
N LYS A 45 33.48 -24.62 -15.84
CA LYS A 45 32.34 -24.73 -14.91
C LYS A 45 32.34 -23.57 -13.94
N TYR A 46 31.16 -22.99 -13.76
CA TYR A 46 30.90 -21.84 -12.91
C TYR A 46 29.72 -22.13 -12.00
N LYS A 47 29.77 -21.69 -10.74
CA LYS A 47 28.64 -21.75 -9.80
C LYS A 47 27.98 -20.39 -9.74
N LEU A 48 26.66 -20.36 -9.88
CA LEU A 48 25.90 -19.12 -9.74
C LEU A 48 25.90 -18.65 -8.29
N VAL A 49 26.28 -17.41 -8.06
CA VAL A 49 26.22 -16.73 -6.76
C VAL A 49 24.96 -15.87 -6.70
N SER A 50 24.65 -15.10 -7.75
CA SER A 50 23.45 -14.25 -7.80
C SER A 50 23.08 -13.91 -9.26
N GLY A 51 21.81 -13.57 -9.49
CA GLY A 51 21.33 -13.12 -10.80
C GLY A 51 20.69 -14.24 -11.65
N ALA A 52 20.16 -15.27 -11.03
CA ALA A 52 19.46 -16.39 -11.68
C ALA A 52 18.35 -15.91 -12.63
N GLU A 53 17.68 -14.79 -12.28
CA GLU A 53 16.62 -14.19 -13.07
C GLU A 53 17.05 -13.85 -14.50
N LYS A 54 18.22 -13.21 -14.64
CA LYS A 54 18.75 -12.80 -15.95
C LYS A 54 19.14 -14.00 -16.79
N ILE A 55 19.70 -15.04 -16.17
CA ILE A 55 20.05 -16.28 -16.87
C ILE A 55 18.80 -16.99 -17.36
N HIS A 56 17.75 -17.06 -16.53
CA HIS A 56 16.48 -17.65 -16.93
C HIS A 56 15.84 -16.90 -18.12
N LEU A 57 15.81 -15.57 -18.08
CA LEU A 57 15.30 -14.77 -19.19
C LEU A 57 16.13 -14.95 -20.48
N ALA A 58 17.45 -15.07 -20.37
CA ALA A 58 18.30 -15.37 -21.51
C ALA A 58 17.98 -16.76 -22.10
N THR A 59 17.75 -17.75 -21.23
CA THR A 59 17.33 -19.11 -21.66
C THR A 59 15.98 -19.10 -22.37
N GLU A 60 14.98 -18.35 -21.83
CA GLU A 60 13.66 -18.22 -22.49
C GLU A 60 13.73 -17.54 -23.85
N LYS A 61 14.69 -16.65 -24.06
CA LYS A 61 14.96 -16.00 -25.35
C LYS A 61 15.77 -16.87 -26.32
N GLY A 62 16.23 -18.05 -25.90
CA GLY A 62 17.08 -18.93 -26.70
C GLY A 62 18.54 -18.46 -26.80
N GLU A 63 18.99 -17.59 -25.89
CA GLU A 63 20.39 -17.14 -25.82
C GLU A 63 21.28 -18.31 -25.32
N GLU A 64 22.38 -18.61 -25.99
CA GLU A 64 23.31 -19.66 -25.56
C GLU A 64 24.29 -19.19 -24.49
N SER A 65 24.50 -17.87 -24.35
CA SER A 65 25.49 -17.29 -23.44
C SER A 65 24.97 -15.98 -22.80
N VAL A 66 25.40 -15.74 -21.59
CA VAL A 66 25.04 -14.54 -20.80
C VAL A 66 26.30 -13.84 -20.30
N GLU A 67 26.23 -12.52 -20.20
CA GLU A 67 27.29 -11.74 -19.60
C GLU A 67 27.25 -11.89 -18.08
N CYS A 68 28.40 -12.32 -17.49
CA CYS A 68 28.56 -12.52 -16.05
C CYS A 68 29.84 -11.83 -15.55
N ASN A 69 29.83 -11.48 -14.25
CA ASN A 69 30.99 -11.06 -13.50
C ASN A 69 31.53 -12.25 -12.69
N LEU A 70 32.86 -12.37 -12.57
CA LEU A 70 33.47 -13.30 -11.62
C LEU A 70 33.54 -12.62 -10.24
N THR A 71 33.34 -13.39 -9.18
CA THR A 71 33.41 -12.87 -7.80
C THR A 71 34.78 -12.25 -7.50
N ASP A 72 35.86 -12.86 -8.04
CA ASP A 72 37.25 -12.38 -7.83
C ASP A 72 37.53 -11.04 -8.50
N ASP A 73 36.86 -10.73 -9.60
CA ASP A 73 37.06 -9.52 -10.40
C ASP A 73 36.20 -8.34 -9.92
N LEU A 74 35.37 -8.51 -8.88
CA LEU A 74 34.49 -7.46 -8.40
C LEU A 74 35.24 -6.36 -7.67
N THR A 75 34.92 -5.11 -7.98
CA THR A 75 35.37 -3.94 -7.19
C THR A 75 34.73 -3.95 -5.79
N SER A 76 35.26 -3.17 -4.86
CA SER A 76 34.70 -3.03 -3.51
C SER A 76 33.22 -2.61 -3.52
N GLU A 77 32.85 -1.70 -4.44
CA GLU A 77 31.47 -1.26 -4.61
C GLU A 77 30.58 -2.39 -5.14
N GLN A 78 31.06 -3.16 -6.11
CA GLN A 78 30.31 -4.29 -6.68
C GLN A 78 30.12 -5.42 -5.67
N LYS A 79 31.14 -5.70 -4.84
CA LYS A 79 31.05 -6.67 -3.73
C LYS A 79 29.98 -6.23 -2.72
N GLY A 80 30.03 -4.97 -2.26
CA GLY A 80 29.02 -4.46 -1.35
C GLY A 80 27.60 -4.46 -1.92
N ALA A 81 27.44 -4.16 -3.22
CA ALA A 81 26.13 -4.26 -3.87
C ALA A 81 25.63 -5.70 -3.98
N LEU A 82 26.52 -6.66 -4.22
CA LEU A 82 26.21 -8.09 -4.18
C LEU A 82 25.77 -8.53 -2.77
N ASP A 83 26.53 -8.13 -1.75
CA ASP A 83 26.20 -8.45 -0.35
C ASP A 83 24.81 -7.92 0.04
N LEU A 84 24.51 -6.67 -0.31
CA LEU A 84 23.17 -6.08 -0.10
C LEU A 84 22.06 -6.88 -0.81
N ARG A 85 22.31 -7.34 -2.04
CA ARG A 85 21.36 -8.16 -2.77
C ARG A 85 21.14 -9.50 -2.09
N LEU A 86 22.18 -10.16 -1.63
CA LEU A 86 22.11 -11.44 -0.91
C LEU A 86 21.40 -11.27 0.43
N LEU A 87 21.71 -10.21 1.19
CA LEU A 87 20.98 -9.86 2.40
C LEU A 87 19.49 -9.66 2.14
N TYR A 88 19.13 -8.88 1.12
CA TYR A 88 17.72 -8.66 0.75
C TYR A 88 16.99 -9.95 0.37
N GLN A 89 17.69 -10.93 -0.21
CA GLN A 89 17.14 -12.22 -0.59
C GLN A 89 17.04 -13.21 0.58
N SER A 90 17.71 -12.92 1.69
CA SER A 90 17.62 -13.73 2.91
C SER A 90 16.22 -13.64 3.52
N SER A 91 15.68 -14.79 3.94
CA SER A 91 14.32 -14.87 4.52
C SER A 91 14.22 -14.30 5.94
N ASP A 92 15.35 -14.12 6.62
CA ASP A 92 15.37 -13.80 8.07
C ASP A 92 16.03 -12.45 8.40
N ILE A 93 16.22 -11.59 7.41
CA ILE A 93 16.83 -10.27 7.63
C ILE A 93 15.88 -9.33 8.37
N CYS A 94 16.39 -8.65 9.39
CA CYS A 94 15.66 -7.57 10.04
C CYS A 94 15.51 -6.37 9.08
N PRO A 95 14.27 -5.85 8.86
CA PRO A 95 14.05 -4.72 7.98
C PRO A 95 14.81 -3.45 8.38
N ILE A 96 15.01 -3.22 9.67
CA ILE A 96 15.77 -2.07 10.18
C ILE A 96 17.25 -2.20 9.77
N ASN A 97 17.86 -3.35 10.02
CA ASN A 97 19.26 -3.57 9.66
C ASN A 97 19.49 -3.43 8.15
N LEU A 98 18.58 -3.98 7.33
CA LEU A 98 18.70 -3.82 5.88
C LEU A 98 18.56 -2.36 5.42
N GLY A 99 17.69 -1.58 6.07
CA GLY A 99 17.57 -0.14 5.81
C GLY A 99 18.85 0.62 6.17
N GLU A 100 19.48 0.28 7.30
CA GLU A 100 20.77 0.83 7.72
C GLU A 100 21.88 0.51 6.71
N GLU A 101 21.94 -0.73 6.23
CA GLU A 101 22.90 -1.16 5.22
C GLU A 101 22.71 -0.44 3.88
N PHE A 102 21.48 -0.22 3.42
CA PHE A 102 21.23 0.59 2.21
C PHE A 102 21.70 2.02 2.36
N LEU A 103 21.46 2.66 3.50
CA LEU A 103 21.92 4.02 3.78
C LEU A 103 23.45 4.09 3.83
N SER A 104 24.06 3.20 4.62
CA SER A 104 25.51 3.11 4.77
C SER A 104 26.22 2.92 3.42
N PHE A 105 25.71 2.02 2.58
CA PHE A 105 26.26 1.82 1.24
C PHE A 105 26.16 3.08 0.39
N ARG A 106 25.01 3.74 0.39
CA ARG A 106 24.80 4.95 -0.41
C ARG A 106 25.70 6.11 0.04
N GLU A 107 25.88 6.27 1.33
CA GLU A 107 26.79 7.27 1.90
C GLU A 107 28.25 6.96 1.54
N LYS A 108 28.67 5.71 1.74
CA LYS A 108 30.04 5.27 1.46
C LYS A 108 30.46 5.47 0.00
N PHE A 109 29.57 5.17 -0.94
CA PHE A 109 29.86 5.22 -2.37
C PHE A 109 29.24 6.44 -3.08
N SER A 110 28.58 7.35 -2.34
CA SER A 110 27.92 8.56 -2.86
C SER A 110 26.96 8.28 -4.02
N VAL A 111 26.17 7.19 -3.91
CA VAL A 111 25.23 6.75 -4.95
C VAL A 111 23.79 7.10 -4.61
N THR A 112 22.97 7.38 -5.63
CA THR A 112 21.52 7.57 -5.50
C THR A 112 20.79 6.25 -5.31
N GLN A 113 19.51 6.31 -4.87
CA GLN A 113 18.65 5.11 -4.80
C GLN A 113 18.49 4.43 -6.16
N GLN A 114 18.44 5.21 -7.25
CA GLN A 114 18.34 4.66 -8.60
C GLN A 114 19.62 3.93 -9.05
N GLU A 115 20.78 4.45 -8.71
CA GLU A 115 22.07 3.80 -9.00
C GLU A 115 22.23 2.53 -8.18
N LEU A 116 21.89 2.58 -6.88
CA LEU A 116 21.89 1.39 -6.04
C LEU A 116 20.93 0.33 -6.59
N ALA A 117 19.74 0.73 -7.05
CA ALA A 117 18.79 -0.19 -7.68
C ALA A 117 19.35 -0.88 -8.93
N LYS A 118 20.07 -0.14 -9.77
CA LYS A 118 20.75 -0.74 -10.95
C LYS A 118 21.85 -1.73 -10.55
N LYS A 119 22.60 -1.41 -9.49
CA LYS A 119 23.71 -2.24 -9.00
C LYS A 119 23.23 -3.51 -8.29
N THR A 120 22.15 -3.43 -7.53
CA THR A 120 21.61 -4.54 -6.73
C THR A 120 20.50 -5.32 -7.42
N GLY A 121 19.84 -4.74 -8.44
CA GLY A 121 18.62 -5.30 -9.03
C GLY A 121 17.37 -5.17 -8.15
N ILE A 122 17.46 -4.43 -7.02
CA ILE A 122 16.34 -4.13 -6.14
C ILE A 122 15.66 -2.86 -6.65
N THR A 123 14.33 -2.77 -6.58
CA THR A 123 13.63 -1.58 -7.08
C THR A 123 13.90 -0.35 -6.21
N PRO A 124 13.98 0.87 -6.79
CA PRO A 124 14.18 2.09 -6.01
C PRO A 124 13.09 2.29 -4.95
N GLY A 125 11.83 1.94 -5.26
CA GLY A 125 10.73 2.01 -4.30
C GLY A 125 10.92 1.07 -3.12
N THR A 126 11.47 -0.14 -3.36
CA THR A 126 11.82 -1.06 -2.27
C THR A 126 12.91 -0.46 -1.39
N ILE A 127 14.00 0.02 -1.98
CA ILE A 127 15.10 0.66 -1.24
C ILE A 127 14.56 1.84 -0.42
N HIS A 128 13.74 2.71 -1.03
CA HIS A 128 13.11 3.84 -0.36
C HIS A 128 12.29 3.40 0.88
N HIS A 129 11.50 2.35 0.78
CA HIS A 129 10.70 1.86 1.90
C HIS A 129 11.55 1.38 3.09
N TYR A 130 12.68 0.73 2.83
CA TYR A 130 13.60 0.32 3.91
C TYR A 130 14.32 1.52 4.52
N GLU A 131 14.80 2.47 3.69
CA GLU A 131 15.44 3.69 4.18
C GLU A 131 14.48 4.59 4.96
N SER A 132 13.19 4.65 4.59
CA SER A 132 12.19 5.44 5.30
C SER A 132 11.99 4.95 6.73
N LEU A 133 12.07 3.64 6.99
CA LEU A 133 12.04 3.11 8.34
C LEU A 133 13.12 3.71 9.24
N ILE A 134 14.31 3.94 8.67
CA ILE A 134 15.43 4.50 9.42
C ILE A 134 15.26 6.00 9.64
N LYS A 135 14.74 6.71 8.64
CA LYS A 135 14.65 8.18 8.65
C LYS A 135 13.44 8.70 9.41
N THR A 136 12.28 8.05 9.25
CA THR A 136 10.98 8.60 9.69
C THR A 136 10.29 7.81 10.78
N LEU A 137 10.58 6.50 10.95
CA LEU A 137 9.95 5.72 12.00
C LEU A 137 10.53 6.07 13.38
N VAL A 138 9.63 6.26 14.35
CA VAL A 138 10.01 6.52 15.76
C VAL A 138 10.93 5.44 16.31
N PRO A 139 11.98 5.80 17.08
CA PRO A 139 12.94 4.82 17.62
C PRO A 139 12.31 3.67 18.39
N SER A 140 11.29 3.94 19.23
CA SER A 140 10.57 2.89 19.96
C SER A 140 9.92 1.86 19.04
N LEU A 141 9.34 2.28 17.92
CA LEU A 141 8.72 1.39 16.96
C LEU A 141 9.76 0.58 16.15
N LYS A 142 10.98 1.11 15.95
CA LYS A 142 12.09 0.36 15.33
C LYS A 142 12.44 -0.88 16.17
N GLU A 143 12.43 -0.75 17.51
CA GLU A 143 12.67 -1.89 18.39
C GLU A 143 11.56 -2.96 18.26
N HIS A 144 10.30 -2.55 18.14
CA HIS A 144 9.20 -3.49 17.87
C HIS A 144 9.35 -4.22 16.52
N VAL A 145 9.88 -3.55 15.49
CA VAL A 145 10.21 -4.20 14.21
C VAL A 145 11.35 -5.20 14.38
N LYS A 146 12.41 -4.87 15.13
CA LYS A 146 13.54 -5.79 15.41
C LYS A 146 13.07 -7.04 16.18
N GLN A 147 12.15 -6.84 17.12
CA GLN A 147 11.55 -7.91 17.91
C GLN A 147 10.47 -8.72 17.16
N LYS A 148 10.17 -8.38 15.89
CA LYS A 148 9.10 -8.98 15.06
C LYS A 148 7.68 -8.79 15.62
N ASN A 149 7.47 -7.84 16.56
CA ASN A 149 6.15 -7.46 17.09
C ASN A 149 5.38 -6.56 16.12
N LEU A 150 6.08 -5.87 15.24
CA LEU A 150 5.52 -5.05 14.17
C LEU A 150 6.09 -5.54 12.83
N THR A 151 5.22 -5.86 11.88
CA THR A 151 5.64 -6.34 10.56
C THR A 151 6.23 -5.22 9.70
N PHE A 152 7.05 -5.56 8.72
CA PHE A 152 7.58 -4.59 7.74
C PHE A 152 6.47 -3.78 7.05
N LYS A 153 5.36 -4.42 6.70
CA LYS A 153 4.23 -3.76 6.03
C LYS A 153 3.59 -2.71 6.94
N GLU A 154 3.37 -3.01 8.20
CA GLU A 154 2.81 -2.10 9.19
C GLU A 154 3.76 -0.93 9.43
N ALA A 155 5.02 -1.24 9.77
CA ALA A 155 6.05 -0.25 10.05
C ALA A 155 6.26 0.73 8.89
N ARG A 156 6.36 0.22 7.66
CA ARG A 156 6.50 1.02 6.44
C ARG A 156 5.34 1.98 6.24
N SER A 157 4.10 1.50 6.44
CA SER A 157 2.91 2.33 6.26
C SER A 157 2.84 3.41 7.34
N ILE A 158 3.15 3.06 8.60
CA ILE A 158 3.16 4.00 9.73
C ILE A 158 4.27 5.03 9.59
N ALA A 159 5.45 4.65 9.10
CA ALA A 159 6.57 5.55 8.84
C ALA A 159 6.25 6.69 7.84
N ASP A 160 5.19 6.54 7.08
CA ASP A 160 4.67 7.56 6.17
C ASP A 160 3.92 8.71 6.89
N ILE A 161 3.69 8.63 8.20
CA ILE A 161 3.09 9.68 9.03
C ILE A 161 4.23 10.50 9.64
N GLU A 162 4.19 11.83 9.47
CA GLU A 162 5.24 12.73 9.98
C GLU A 162 5.16 12.92 11.50
N ASP A 163 3.96 12.90 12.06
CA ASP A 163 3.71 13.08 13.50
C ASP A 163 4.07 11.82 14.28
N HIS A 164 5.09 11.92 15.12
CA HIS A 164 5.64 10.80 15.90
C HIS A 164 4.66 10.25 16.95
N GLU A 165 3.84 11.10 17.58
CA GLU A 165 2.84 10.66 18.55
C GLU A 165 1.76 9.83 17.84
N LYS A 166 1.31 10.33 16.68
CA LYS A 166 0.36 9.58 15.84
C LYS A 166 0.93 8.26 15.32
N GLN A 167 2.22 8.19 15.00
CA GLN A 167 2.85 6.91 14.62
C GLN A 167 2.65 5.88 15.72
N PHE A 168 2.89 6.25 16.98
CA PHE A 168 2.74 5.34 18.11
C PHE A 168 1.29 4.92 18.34
N GLU A 169 0.35 5.87 18.30
CA GLU A 169 -1.08 5.59 18.44
C GLU A 169 -1.59 4.65 17.33
N LEU A 170 -1.14 4.87 16.08
CA LEU A 170 -1.47 4.02 14.94
C LEU A 170 -0.88 2.61 15.05
N ALA A 171 0.31 2.48 15.64
CA ALA A 171 0.98 1.19 15.83
C ALA A 171 0.32 0.35 16.93
N LYS A 172 -0.20 0.97 17.99
CA LYS A 172 -0.72 0.31 19.18
C LYS A 172 -1.69 -0.85 18.91
N PRO A 173 -2.74 -0.74 18.10
CA PRO A 173 -3.68 -1.83 17.84
C PRO A 173 -3.06 -3.02 17.07
N PHE A 174 -1.97 -2.80 16.34
CA PHE A 174 -1.21 -3.87 15.68
C PHE A 174 -0.30 -4.57 16.69
N LEU A 175 0.37 -3.82 17.57
CA LEU A 175 1.20 -4.36 18.66
C LEU A 175 0.39 -5.19 19.67
N GLU A 176 -0.86 -4.80 19.94
CA GLU A 176 -1.80 -5.51 20.79
C GLU A 176 -2.48 -6.69 20.08
N GLY A 177 -2.22 -6.91 18.79
CA GLY A 177 -2.84 -7.99 18.01
C GLY A 177 -4.33 -7.79 17.72
N ILE A 178 -4.88 -6.59 17.95
CA ILE A 178 -6.29 -6.26 17.72
C ILE A 178 -6.58 -6.13 16.23
N LEU A 179 -5.61 -5.64 15.46
CA LEU A 179 -5.72 -5.43 14.02
C LEU A 179 -4.67 -6.24 13.27
N SER A 180 -5.04 -6.71 12.08
CA SER A 180 -4.12 -7.36 11.15
C SER A 180 -3.51 -6.36 10.16
N SER A 181 -2.35 -6.70 9.59
CA SER A 181 -1.63 -5.91 8.59
C SER A 181 -2.46 -5.53 7.34
N VAL A 182 -3.61 -6.19 7.12
CA VAL A 182 -4.52 -5.87 5.99
C VAL A 182 -5.13 -4.48 6.14
N HIS A 183 -5.34 -4.01 7.36
CA HIS A 183 -6.00 -2.74 7.63
C HIS A 183 -5.06 -1.53 7.61
N VAL A 184 -3.73 -1.75 7.76
CA VAL A 184 -2.76 -0.66 8.00
C VAL A 184 -2.76 0.38 6.89
N GLU A 185 -2.73 -0.02 5.62
CA GLU A 185 -2.67 0.92 4.48
C GLU A 185 -3.91 1.82 4.43
N LYS A 186 -5.09 1.25 4.71
CA LYS A 186 -6.35 2.02 4.74
C LYS A 186 -6.39 2.99 5.92
N ILE A 187 -5.97 2.55 7.11
CA ILE A 187 -5.91 3.38 8.32
C ILE A 187 -4.95 4.55 8.12
N VAL A 188 -3.73 4.29 7.64
CA VAL A 188 -2.73 5.32 7.37
C VAL A 188 -3.18 6.28 6.27
N SER A 189 -3.81 5.79 5.21
CA SER A 189 -4.38 6.64 4.15
C SER A 189 -5.45 7.58 4.67
N LEU A 190 -6.32 7.11 5.58
CA LEU A 190 -7.32 7.96 6.22
C LEU A 190 -6.70 8.94 7.20
N ALA A 191 -5.69 8.53 7.98
CA ALA A 191 -4.97 9.43 8.89
C ALA A 191 -4.28 10.59 8.14
N LYS A 192 -3.74 10.33 6.96
CA LYS A 192 -3.18 11.37 6.08
C LYS A 192 -4.24 12.32 5.52
N LYS A 193 -5.40 11.79 5.14
CA LYS A 193 -6.51 12.62 4.60
C LYS A 193 -7.17 13.47 5.65
N HIS A 194 -7.23 12.99 6.90
CA HIS A 194 -7.92 13.60 8.01
C HIS A 194 -6.96 13.84 9.19
N PRO A 195 -5.97 14.75 9.05
CA PRO A 195 -4.90 14.91 10.05
C PRO A 195 -5.40 15.43 11.41
N LYS A 196 -6.57 16.07 11.45
CA LYS A 196 -7.17 16.60 12.69
C LYS A 196 -8.07 15.57 13.41
N VAL A 197 -8.36 14.44 12.79
CA VAL A 197 -9.22 13.41 13.38
C VAL A 197 -8.40 12.49 14.28
N GLU A 198 -8.95 12.15 15.44
CA GLU A 198 -8.33 11.21 16.37
C GLU A 198 -8.13 9.82 15.74
N VAL A 199 -6.98 9.22 16.01
CA VAL A 199 -6.62 7.90 15.50
C VAL A 199 -7.67 6.83 15.85
N LYS A 200 -8.26 6.91 17.04
CA LYS A 200 -9.34 6.00 17.49
C LYS A 200 -10.54 6.04 16.54
N THR A 201 -10.99 7.23 16.16
CA THR A 201 -12.11 7.42 15.21
C THR A 201 -11.78 6.83 13.82
N ILE A 202 -10.55 7.00 13.36
CA ILE A 202 -10.07 6.43 12.10
C ILE A 202 -10.09 4.90 12.15
N ILE A 203 -9.59 4.31 13.25
CA ILE A 203 -9.60 2.86 13.46
C ILE A 203 -11.05 2.32 13.48
N GLU A 204 -11.95 2.98 14.20
CA GLU A 204 -13.37 2.59 14.24
C GLU A 204 -14.04 2.70 12.87
N SER A 205 -13.68 3.71 12.08
CA SER A 205 -14.17 3.85 10.70
C SER A 205 -13.77 2.66 9.83
N VAL A 206 -12.54 2.18 9.94
CA VAL A 206 -12.06 1.04 9.15
C VAL A 206 -12.62 -0.29 9.63
N THR A 207 -12.74 -0.48 10.95
CA THR A 207 -13.16 -1.75 11.56
C THR A 207 -14.67 -1.93 11.58
N LYS A 208 -15.42 -0.85 11.88
CA LYS A 208 -16.87 -0.88 12.04
C LYS A 208 -17.64 -0.27 10.85
N GLY A 209 -16.91 0.24 9.83
CA GLY A 209 -17.52 0.87 8.66
C GLY A 209 -18.21 2.22 8.96
N LYS A 210 -17.91 2.83 10.09
CA LYS A 210 -18.50 4.12 10.45
C LYS A 210 -17.89 5.24 9.61
N PRO A 211 -18.71 6.19 9.09
CA PRO A 211 -18.16 7.36 8.38
C PRO A 211 -17.34 8.23 9.33
N ILE A 212 -16.24 8.81 8.82
CA ILE A 212 -15.47 9.81 9.57
C ILE A 212 -16.23 11.12 9.47
N VAL A 213 -16.73 11.61 10.61
CA VAL A 213 -17.34 12.93 10.74
C VAL A 213 -16.24 13.86 11.27
N GLU A 214 -15.73 14.75 10.43
CA GLU A 214 -14.87 15.83 10.88
C GLU A 214 -15.74 16.82 11.66
N LYS A 215 -15.53 16.91 12.98
CA LYS A 215 -16.02 18.05 13.74
C LYS A 215 -15.20 19.26 13.29
N VAL A 216 -15.78 20.09 12.47
CA VAL A 216 -15.23 21.43 12.20
C VAL A 216 -15.35 22.21 13.53
N ILE A 217 -14.24 22.29 14.26
CA ILE A 217 -14.14 23.20 15.41
C ILE A 217 -14.02 24.58 14.79
N ALA A 218 -15.14 25.24 14.62
CA ALA A 218 -15.18 26.67 14.42
C ALA A 218 -14.76 27.31 15.79
N GLU A 219 -13.52 27.82 15.86
CA GLU A 219 -13.13 28.74 16.91
C GLU A 219 -13.91 30.04 16.71
N THR A 220 -15.05 30.18 17.34
CA THR A 220 -15.61 31.45 17.82
C THR A 220 -16.82 31.21 18.73
N ALA A 221 -16.74 31.77 19.94
CA ALA A 221 -17.83 32.14 20.86
C ALA A 221 -18.60 31.00 21.56
N GLU A 222 -18.46 31.04 22.86
CA GLU A 222 -19.34 30.52 23.88
C GLU A 222 -20.81 30.84 23.56
N GLU A 223 -21.65 29.83 23.61
CA GLU A 223 -22.95 29.80 24.26
C GLU A 223 -23.84 28.66 23.68
N ASP A 224 -24.45 27.99 24.61
CA ASP A 224 -25.61 27.10 24.55
C ASP A 224 -25.44 25.65 24.10
N ALA A 225 -25.64 24.82 25.11
CA ALA A 225 -25.95 23.42 25.09
C ALA A 225 -27.20 23.11 24.25
N THR A 226 -27.22 21.89 23.71
CA THR A 226 -28.31 21.26 22.98
C THR A 226 -28.47 21.63 21.51
N GLN A 227 -27.64 20.93 20.64
CA GLN A 227 -28.10 20.66 19.29
C GLN A 227 -27.81 19.20 18.94
N GLU A 228 -28.89 18.47 18.77
CA GLU A 228 -28.95 17.19 18.09
C GLU A 228 -28.20 17.27 16.74
N ASN A 229 -27.51 16.19 16.37
CA ASN A 229 -26.85 16.02 15.07
C ASN A 229 -27.89 16.16 13.93
N SER A 230 -28.26 17.38 13.58
CA SER A 230 -29.05 17.63 12.37
C SER A 230 -28.11 17.53 11.16
N ILE A 231 -28.27 16.48 10.38
CA ILE A 231 -27.69 16.39 9.05
C ILE A 231 -28.24 17.58 8.27
N ASP A 232 -27.35 18.47 7.81
CA ASP A 232 -27.76 19.58 6.96
C ASP A 232 -28.15 19.06 5.58
N PHE A 233 -29.46 18.85 5.40
CA PHE A 233 -30.05 18.30 4.18
C PHE A 233 -29.84 19.22 2.97
N THR A 234 -29.77 20.55 3.18
CA THR A 234 -29.53 21.52 2.10
C THR A 234 -28.15 21.36 1.49
N THR A 235 -27.13 21.11 2.32
CA THR A 235 -25.76 20.79 1.85
C THR A 235 -25.72 19.46 1.10
N ILE A 236 -26.50 18.45 1.53
CA ILE A 236 -26.56 17.16 0.84
C ILE A 236 -27.25 17.29 -0.51
N GLU A 237 -28.36 18.01 -0.58
CA GLU A 237 -29.09 18.26 -1.83
C GLU A 237 -28.20 18.99 -2.85
N SER A 238 -27.52 20.07 -2.45
CA SER A 238 -26.58 20.78 -3.31
C SER A 238 -25.50 19.86 -3.89
N ARG A 239 -24.87 19.02 -3.05
CA ARG A 239 -23.81 18.08 -3.49
C ARG A 239 -24.35 16.99 -4.41
N ILE A 240 -25.59 16.56 -4.25
CA ILE A 240 -26.25 15.58 -5.16
C ILE A 240 -26.50 16.24 -6.52
N LEU A 241 -26.97 17.49 -6.55
CA LEU A 241 -27.17 18.25 -7.78
C LEU A 241 -25.85 18.50 -8.52
N ASP A 242 -24.79 18.93 -7.80
CA ASP A 242 -23.46 19.13 -8.38
C ASP A 242 -22.91 17.82 -9.00
N LEU A 243 -23.02 16.70 -8.27
CA LEU A 243 -22.59 15.40 -8.80
C LEU A 243 -23.43 14.96 -10.02
N SER A 244 -24.73 15.27 -10.02
CA SER A 244 -25.61 14.96 -11.17
C SER A 244 -25.14 15.72 -12.42
N THR A 245 -24.83 17.02 -12.28
CA THR A 245 -24.32 17.84 -13.41
C THR A 245 -22.95 17.35 -13.88
N GLU A 246 -22.06 16.94 -12.97
CA GLU A 246 -20.77 16.35 -13.34
C GLU A 246 -20.94 15.02 -14.11
N ILE A 247 -21.91 14.19 -13.72
CA ILE A 247 -22.21 12.93 -14.42
C ILE A 247 -22.73 13.20 -15.83
N ASP A 248 -23.58 14.21 -16.02
CA ASP A 248 -24.11 14.58 -17.34
C ASP A 248 -23.02 15.10 -18.30
N LEU A 249 -21.92 15.64 -17.76
CA LEU A 249 -20.78 16.11 -18.55
C LEU A 249 -19.82 14.99 -19.00
N ILE A 250 -20.06 13.73 -18.57
CA ILE A 250 -19.19 12.60 -18.92
C ILE A 250 -19.35 12.25 -20.41
N GLN A 251 -18.36 12.58 -21.22
CA GLN A 251 -18.24 12.17 -22.61
C GLN A 251 -17.51 10.83 -22.70
N SER A 252 -18.21 9.78 -23.06
CA SER A 252 -17.66 8.40 -23.07
C SER A 252 -16.53 8.19 -24.07
N GLU A 253 -16.46 9.02 -25.13
CA GLU A 253 -15.47 8.89 -26.21
C GLU A 253 -14.06 9.35 -25.80
N GLU A 254 -13.94 10.24 -24.82
CA GLU A 254 -12.68 10.79 -24.33
C GLU A 254 -12.03 9.94 -23.22
N ILE A 255 -12.72 8.92 -22.68
CA ILE A 255 -12.25 8.16 -21.54
C ILE A 255 -11.56 6.87 -21.98
N PRO A 256 -10.28 6.64 -21.62
CA PRO A 256 -9.60 5.38 -21.88
C PRO A 256 -10.36 4.18 -21.31
N GLU A 257 -10.36 3.04 -22.01
CA GLU A 257 -11.17 1.86 -21.69
C GLU A 257 -11.03 1.38 -20.26
N PHE A 258 -9.79 1.33 -19.72
CA PHE A 258 -9.54 0.90 -18.34
C PHE A 258 -10.14 1.85 -17.29
N LYS A 259 -10.19 3.17 -17.58
CA LYS A 259 -10.85 4.16 -16.71
C LYS A 259 -12.38 4.06 -16.83
N ARG A 260 -12.88 3.76 -18.03
CA ARG A 260 -14.31 3.57 -18.30
C ARG A 260 -14.90 2.43 -17.47
N LEU A 261 -14.24 1.28 -17.42
CA LEU A 261 -14.68 0.14 -16.60
C LEU A 261 -14.74 0.48 -15.10
N LYS A 262 -13.74 1.22 -14.61
CA LYS A 262 -13.71 1.67 -13.21
C LYS A 262 -14.85 2.66 -12.91
N LEU A 263 -15.12 3.57 -13.82
CA LEU A 263 -16.20 4.57 -13.70
C LEU A 263 -17.57 3.88 -13.70
N ILE A 264 -17.80 2.93 -14.60
CA ILE A 264 -19.03 2.12 -14.65
C ILE A 264 -19.27 1.41 -13.31
N SER A 265 -18.24 0.79 -12.72
CA SER A 265 -18.35 0.14 -11.41
C SER A 265 -18.71 1.13 -10.31
N SER A 266 -18.12 2.32 -10.30
CA SER A 266 -18.40 3.36 -9.30
C SER A 266 -19.84 3.88 -9.44
N LEU A 267 -20.31 4.12 -10.66
CA LEU A 267 -21.69 4.56 -10.93
C LEU A 267 -22.73 3.51 -10.54
N ARG A 268 -22.45 2.21 -10.75
CA ARG A 268 -23.35 1.12 -10.29
C ARG A 268 -23.44 1.08 -8.77
N ILE A 269 -22.35 1.29 -8.05
CA ILE A 269 -22.35 1.36 -6.58
C ILE A 269 -23.17 2.57 -6.12
N LEU A 270 -22.99 3.73 -6.74
CA LEU A 270 -23.76 4.94 -6.43
C LEU A 270 -25.24 4.72 -6.67
N GLN A 271 -25.62 4.14 -7.81
CA GLN A 271 -26.99 3.80 -8.14
C GLN A 271 -27.65 2.89 -7.09
N GLY A 272 -26.95 1.83 -6.67
CA GLY A 272 -27.46 0.92 -5.63
C GLY A 272 -27.67 1.62 -4.27
N ARG A 273 -26.73 2.49 -3.87
CA ARG A 273 -26.86 3.27 -2.62
C ARG A 273 -27.99 4.29 -2.69
N ALA A 274 -28.12 5.00 -3.83
CA ALA A 274 -29.23 5.94 -4.05
C ALA A 274 -30.59 5.24 -3.99
N GLN A 275 -30.70 4.06 -4.61
CA GLN A 275 -31.94 3.26 -4.57
C GLN A 275 -32.32 2.83 -3.15
N LEU A 276 -31.37 2.41 -2.33
CA LEU A 276 -31.58 2.08 -0.91
C LEU A 276 -32.04 3.29 -0.11
N ALA A 277 -31.42 4.45 -0.32
CA ALA A 277 -31.77 5.70 0.35
C ALA A 277 -33.23 6.12 -0.03
N LEU A 278 -33.56 6.07 -1.32
CA LEU A 278 -34.92 6.36 -1.81
C LEU A 278 -35.96 5.42 -1.20
N THR A 279 -35.67 4.12 -1.11
CA THR A 279 -36.58 3.15 -0.48
C THR A 279 -36.78 3.47 1.00
N SER A 280 -35.72 3.82 1.72
CA SER A 280 -35.77 4.20 3.14
C SER A 280 -36.60 5.47 3.37
N LEU A 281 -36.41 6.49 2.51
CA LEU A 281 -37.18 7.74 2.59
C LEU A 281 -38.69 7.52 2.27
N ASN A 282 -38.99 6.72 1.26
CA ASN A 282 -40.37 6.43 0.87
C ASN A 282 -41.12 5.60 1.93
N THR A 283 -40.45 4.66 2.61
CA THR A 283 -41.06 3.87 3.69
C THR A 283 -41.42 4.74 4.90
N LYS A 284 -40.61 5.74 5.24
CA LYS A 284 -40.90 6.71 6.29
C LYS A 284 -42.04 7.66 5.89
N ALA A 285 -42.08 8.11 4.64
CA ALA A 285 -43.16 8.96 4.12
C ALA A 285 -44.53 8.27 4.13
N SER A 286 -44.62 6.98 3.75
CA SER A 286 -45.85 6.22 3.80
C SER A 286 -46.33 5.95 5.23
N GLY A 287 -45.45 5.79 6.21
CA GLY A 287 -45.80 5.71 7.64
C GLY A 287 -46.44 6.97 8.19
N PHE A 288 -46.06 8.14 7.72
CA PHE A 288 -46.66 9.42 8.13
C PHE A 288 -48.06 9.62 7.52
N SER A 289 -48.31 9.12 6.31
CA SER A 289 -49.62 9.14 5.66
C SER A 289 -50.65 8.30 6.42
N LEU A 290 -50.27 7.14 6.92
CA LEU A 290 -51.12 6.25 7.72
C LEU A 290 -51.50 6.84 9.08
N LEU A 291 -50.59 7.59 9.72
CA LEU A 291 -50.86 8.30 10.97
C LEU A 291 -51.83 9.51 10.78
N GLY A 292 -51.78 10.15 9.62
CA GLY A 292 -52.73 11.23 9.25
C GLY A 292 -54.16 10.78 9.02
N GLU A 293 -54.38 9.58 8.48
CA GLU A 293 -55.69 9.00 8.28
C GLU A 293 -56.35 8.50 9.57
N ASP A 294 -55.57 7.95 10.50
CA ASP A 294 -56.06 7.56 11.83
C ASP A 294 -56.48 8.74 12.71
N ILE A 295 -55.83 9.89 12.58
CA ILE A 295 -56.24 11.12 13.29
C ILE A 295 -57.55 11.66 12.71
N LYS A 296 -57.75 11.63 11.39
CA LYS A 296 -59.00 12.04 10.77
C LYS A 296 -60.19 11.12 11.13
N LYS A 297 -59.96 9.84 11.28
CA LYS A 297 -61.03 8.87 11.73
C LYS A 297 -61.40 9.05 13.20
N ARG A 298 -60.49 9.51 14.08
CA ARG A 298 -60.78 9.78 15.49
C ARG A 298 -61.52 11.11 15.73
N SER A 299 -61.32 12.10 14.84
CA SER A 299 -62.01 13.40 14.96
C SER A 299 -63.45 13.44 14.41
N SER A 300 -63.82 12.46 13.54
CA SER A 300 -65.18 12.37 12.98
C SER A 300 -66.14 11.45 13.76
N GLY A 301 -65.68 10.88 14.89
CA GLY A 301 -66.48 9.90 15.69
C GLY A 301 -67.10 10.45 16.99
N LYS A 302 -67.22 11.76 17.18
CA LYS A 302 -67.96 12.31 18.32
C LYS A 302 -68.91 13.41 17.88
N ILE A 303 -70.06 12.98 17.38
CA ILE A 303 -71.34 13.65 17.53
C ILE A 303 -72.41 12.60 17.24
N LYS A 304 -72.92 11.92 18.26
CA LYS A 304 -74.32 11.53 18.47
C LYS A 304 -74.46 11.15 19.92
#